data_69ffb706fad058c560505243def461ee
#
_entry.id   69ffb706fad058c560505243def461ee
#
_cell.length_a   1.000
_cell.length_b   1.000
_cell.length_c   1.000
_cell.angle_alpha   90.00
_cell.angle_beta   90.00
_cell.angle_gamma   90.00
#
_symmetry.space_group_name_H-M   'P 1'
#
loop_
_entity.id
_entity.type
_entity.pdbx_description
1 polymer ?
#
loop_
_entity_poly.entity_id
_entity_poly.type
_entity_poly.pdbx_seq_one_letter_code
_entity_poly.pdbx_strand_id
1 'polypeptide(L)'
;MRDKLGLVIPTLNEEANIGTLLDRVRLNLDGAQIDYELLVVDDNSKDGTGAVVQEYAKSDPRVRLLVRLGARGLAGAVIYGWNHTDANLLGVIDADLQHPPALLPALVTAVQEGQDIAIASRYSTGNGTPGWNPLRRVVSMAGTWTTLPLQKARIRVRDPLSGFFVMRRAVITGVHLQPEGFKLLLEILVRGNIRSAVEVPFHFGQRFGGKSKANLRVGLDYLVLLGRLSKSAITRSGAA
;
A
#
# COMPACT_ATOMS: atom_id res chain seq x y z
N MET A 1 -9.50 -12.02 20.65
CA MET A 1 -8.51 -12.50 19.65
C MET A 1 -7.45 -11.42 19.51
N ARG A 2 -6.17 -11.78 19.46
CA ARG A 2 -5.12 -10.81 19.11
C ARG A 2 -5.26 -10.43 17.64
N ASP A 3 -5.03 -9.16 17.32
CA ASP A 3 -5.04 -8.70 15.94
C ASP A 3 -3.83 -9.30 15.20
N LYS A 4 -4.07 -9.92 14.04
CA LYS A 4 -3.04 -10.42 13.13
C LYS A 4 -2.94 -9.54 11.90
N LEU A 5 -1.71 -9.19 11.52
CA LEU A 5 -1.43 -8.42 10.32
C LEU A 5 -1.17 -9.35 9.12
N GLY A 6 -1.95 -9.24 8.06
CA GLY A 6 -1.64 -9.78 6.74
C GLY A 6 -0.98 -8.69 5.90
N LEU A 7 0.36 -8.68 5.83
CA LEU A 7 1.13 -7.69 5.08
C LEU A 7 1.42 -8.20 3.67
N VAL A 8 0.87 -7.53 2.67
CA VAL A 8 1.13 -7.84 1.26
C VAL A 8 2.31 -7.04 0.74
N ILE A 9 3.21 -7.72 0.06
CA ILE A 9 4.40 -7.16 -0.61
C ILE A 9 4.28 -7.51 -2.09
N PRO A 10 3.75 -6.61 -2.95
CA PRO A 10 3.67 -6.85 -4.37
C PRO A 10 5.05 -6.77 -5.02
N THR A 11 5.42 -7.75 -5.84
CA THR A 11 6.72 -7.84 -6.49
C THR A 11 6.63 -8.06 -7.99
N LEU A 12 7.59 -7.46 -8.71
CA LEU A 12 7.89 -7.74 -10.11
C LEU A 12 9.34 -7.38 -10.39
N ASN A 13 10.22 -8.38 -10.46
CA ASN A 13 11.67 -8.25 -10.64
C ASN A 13 12.30 -7.38 -9.54
N GLU A 14 12.23 -7.88 -8.31
CA GLU A 14 12.74 -7.23 -7.09
C GLU A 14 13.78 -8.11 -6.34
N GLU A 15 14.48 -8.99 -7.06
CA GLU A 15 15.49 -9.91 -6.51
C GLU A 15 16.51 -9.20 -5.61
N ALA A 16 16.99 -8.02 -6.03
CA ALA A 16 17.99 -7.26 -5.30
C ALA A 16 17.49 -6.66 -3.97
N ASN A 17 16.17 -6.51 -3.81
CA ASN A 17 15.57 -5.76 -2.70
C ASN A 17 14.81 -6.66 -1.73
N ILE A 18 14.16 -7.73 -2.25
CA ILE A 18 13.15 -8.46 -1.49
C ILE A 18 13.70 -9.12 -0.23
N GLY A 19 14.89 -9.71 -0.26
CA GLY A 19 15.52 -10.31 0.91
C GLY A 19 15.74 -9.30 2.03
N THR A 20 16.38 -8.16 1.72
CA THR A 20 16.60 -7.07 2.67
C THR A 20 15.29 -6.52 3.24
N LEU A 21 14.23 -6.42 2.41
CA LEU A 21 12.93 -5.97 2.87
C LEU A 21 12.33 -6.95 3.88
N LEU A 22 12.34 -8.26 3.57
CA LEU A 22 11.80 -9.30 4.44
C LEU A 22 12.50 -9.30 5.80
N ASP A 23 13.84 -9.20 5.82
CA ASP A 23 14.62 -9.13 7.08
C ASP A 23 14.22 -7.91 7.91
N ARG A 24 14.12 -6.73 7.29
CA ARG A 24 13.75 -5.50 8.01
C ARG A 24 12.31 -5.53 8.51
N VAL A 25 11.38 -6.07 7.74
CA VAL A 25 9.97 -6.21 8.14
C VAL A 25 9.87 -7.13 9.35
N ARG A 26 10.49 -8.32 9.27
CA ARG A 26 10.49 -9.30 10.37
C ARG A 26 11.11 -8.72 11.64
N LEU A 27 12.29 -8.09 11.53
CA LEU A 27 12.96 -7.46 12.66
C LEU A 27 12.06 -6.46 13.40
N ASN A 28 11.34 -5.61 12.67
CA ASN A 28 10.49 -4.59 13.27
C ASN A 28 9.20 -5.17 13.87
N LEU A 29 8.56 -6.13 13.19
CA LEU A 29 7.32 -6.75 13.68
C LEU A 29 7.58 -7.69 14.85
N ASP A 30 8.64 -8.50 14.79
CA ASP A 30 9.07 -9.39 15.91
C ASP A 30 9.46 -8.55 17.13
N GLY A 31 10.24 -7.47 16.94
CA GLY A 31 10.64 -6.57 18.01
C GLY A 31 9.45 -5.88 18.70
N ALA A 32 8.38 -5.65 17.98
CA ALA A 32 7.12 -5.07 18.49
C ALA A 32 6.12 -6.14 18.98
N GLN A 33 6.46 -7.42 18.91
CA GLN A 33 5.59 -8.56 19.29
C GLN A 33 4.23 -8.56 18.56
N ILE A 34 4.20 -8.11 17.32
CA ILE A 34 3.02 -8.10 16.46
C ILE A 34 2.86 -9.49 15.84
N ASP A 35 1.65 -10.06 15.86
CA ASP A 35 1.32 -11.27 15.12
C ASP A 35 1.10 -10.93 13.64
N TYR A 36 1.78 -11.64 12.72
CA TYR A 36 1.73 -11.31 11.30
C TYR A 36 1.94 -12.52 10.39
N GLU A 37 1.56 -12.34 9.14
CA GLU A 37 2.02 -13.11 7.99
C GLU A 37 2.42 -12.16 6.84
N LEU A 38 3.44 -12.54 6.08
CA LEU A 38 3.97 -11.82 4.94
C LEU A 38 3.55 -12.53 3.65
N LEU A 39 2.75 -11.87 2.84
CA LEU A 39 2.30 -12.41 1.56
C LEU A 39 3.06 -11.69 0.44
N VAL A 40 4.13 -12.29 -0.04
CA VAL A 40 4.83 -11.79 -1.22
C VAL A 40 4.07 -12.24 -2.46
N VAL A 41 3.44 -11.27 -3.14
CA VAL A 41 2.65 -11.54 -4.34
C VAL A 41 3.45 -11.17 -5.57
N ASP A 42 3.93 -12.19 -6.25
CA ASP A 42 4.83 -12.05 -7.40
C ASP A 42 4.07 -12.12 -8.73
N ASP A 43 4.17 -11.06 -9.51
CA ASP A 43 3.54 -10.94 -10.83
C ASP A 43 4.37 -11.65 -11.94
N ASN A 44 4.81 -12.87 -11.64
CA ASN A 44 5.60 -13.71 -12.54
C ASN A 44 6.93 -13.04 -12.93
N SER A 45 7.75 -12.73 -11.94
CA SER A 45 9.11 -12.21 -12.11
C SER A 45 9.97 -13.14 -12.97
N LYS A 46 10.91 -12.56 -13.69
CA LYS A 46 11.84 -13.29 -14.58
C LYS A 46 13.26 -13.36 -14.01
N ASP A 47 13.47 -12.75 -12.85
CA ASP A 47 14.70 -12.81 -12.07
C ASP A 47 14.58 -13.80 -10.90
N GLY A 48 15.50 -13.75 -9.95
CA GLY A 48 15.53 -14.61 -8.78
C GLY A 48 14.56 -14.26 -7.67
N THR A 49 13.63 -13.28 -7.85
CA THR A 49 12.69 -12.82 -6.80
C THR A 49 11.98 -13.99 -6.12
N GLY A 50 11.35 -14.87 -6.92
CA GLY A 50 10.60 -16.01 -6.37
C GLY A 50 11.49 -17.00 -5.61
N ALA A 51 12.71 -17.26 -6.10
CA ALA A 51 13.66 -18.14 -5.43
C ALA A 51 14.09 -17.62 -4.07
N VAL A 52 14.41 -16.31 -3.99
CA VAL A 52 14.74 -15.66 -2.71
C VAL A 52 13.59 -15.83 -1.71
N VAL A 53 12.35 -15.51 -2.11
CA VAL A 53 11.19 -15.63 -1.20
C VAL A 53 10.94 -17.07 -0.76
N GLN A 54 11.14 -18.06 -1.65
CA GLN A 54 11.00 -19.48 -1.30
C GLN A 54 12.00 -19.92 -0.21
N GLU A 55 13.23 -19.40 -0.22
CA GLU A 55 14.20 -19.69 0.85
C GLU A 55 13.72 -19.14 2.20
N TYR A 56 13.17 -17.93 2.23
CA TYR A 56 12.56 -17.39 3.45
C TYR A 56 11.38 -18.24 3.92
N ALA A 57 10.50 -18.66 3.01
CA ALA A 57 9.33 -19.47 3.33
C ALA A 57 9.67 -20.86 3.91
N LYS A 58 10.84 -21.44 3.55
CA LYS A 58 11.33 -22.69 4.16
C LYS A 58 11.72 -22.53 5.63
N SER A 59 12.27 -21.36 5.98
CA SER A 59 12.76 -21.08 7.33
C SER A 59 11.73 -20.43 8.25
N ASP A 60 10.74 -19.73 7.67
CA ASP A 60 9.69 -19.01 8.42
C ASP A 60 8.32 -19.22 7.76
N PRO A 61 7.44 -20.02 8.36
CA PRO A 61 6.11 -20.31 7.79
C PRO A 61 5.19 -19.09 7.71
N ARG A 62 5.55 -17.98 8.35
CA ARG A 62 4.83 -16.70 8.23
C ARG A 62 5.08 -16.02 6.89
N VAL A 63 6.14 -16.40 6.15
CA VAL A 63 6.44 -15.89 4.80
C VAL A 63 5.84 -16.80 3.76
N ARG A 64 5.02 -16.25 2.88
CA ARG A 64 4.33 -16.99 1.82
C ARG A 64 4.57 -16.34 0.47
N LEU A 65 4.98 -17.13 -0.52
CA LEU A 65 5.06 -16.72 -1.91
C LEU A 65 3.75 -17.07 -2.63
N LEU A 66 3.13 -16.08 -3.24
CA LEU A 66 1.95 -16.23 -4.09
C LEU A 66 2.29 -15.74 -5.50
N VAL A 67 2.38 -16.65 -6.47
CA VAL A 67 2.69 -16.30 -7.86
C VAL A 67 1.42 -16.10 -8.66
N ARG A 68 1.31 -14.95 -9.34
CA ARG A 68 0.19 -14.67 -10.24
C ARG A 68 0.63 -14.89 -11.70
N LEU A 69 -0.05 -15.81 -12.37
CA LEU A 69 0.13 -16.08 -13.79
C LEU A 69 -0.99 -15.35 -14.56
N GLY A 70 -0.66 -14.40 -15.41
CA GLY A 70 -1.65 -13.71 -16.25
C GLY A 70 -1.70 -12.20 -16.05
N ALA A 71 -2.76 -11.65 -15.46
CA ALA A 71 -2.91 -10.21 -15.30
C ALA A 71 -1.86 -9.65 -14.31
N ARG A 72 -1.14 -8.61 -14.73
CA ARG A 72 -0.16 -7.88 -13.92
C ARG A 72 -0.76 -6.58 -13.39
N GLY A 73 -0.26 -6.12 -12.28
CA GLY A 73 -0.60 -4.81 -11.73
C GLY A 73 -0.64 -4.78 -10.21
N LEU A 74 -0.14 -3.69 -9.65
CA LEU A 74 0.05 -3.50 -8.21
C LEU A 74 -1.25 -3.69 -7.42
N ALA A 75 -2.34 -3.01 -7.81
CA ALA A 75 -3.62 -3.14 -7.11
C ALA A 75 -4.15 -4.58 -7.12
N GLY A 76 -4.08 -5.24 -8.29
CA GLY A 76 -4.49 -6.63 -8.42
C GLY A 76 -3.63 -7.58 -7.57
N ALA A 77 -2.31 -7.34 -7.47
CA ALA A 77 -1.43 -8.14 -6.61
C ALA A 77 -1.81 -7.98 -5.13
N VAL A 78 -2.06 -6.75 -4.69
CA VAL A 78 -2.43 -6.47 -3.30
C VAL A 78 -3.78 -7.10 -2.95
N ILE A 79 -4.82 -6.91 -3.78
CA ILE A 79 -6.14 -7.50 -3.57
C ILE A 79 -6.05 -9.03 -3.55
N TYR A 80 -5.26 -9.61 -4.45
CA TYR A 80 -5.02 -11.06 -4.48
C TYR A 80 -4.41 -11.55 -3.17
N GLY A 81 -3.39 -10.89 -2.65
CA GLY A 81 -2.77 -11.23 -1.38
C GLY A 81 -3.76 -11.15 -0.21
N TRP A 82 -4.55 -10.07 -0.12
CA TRP A 82 -5.56 -9.92 0.94
C TRP A 82 -6.66 -10.97 0.91
N ASN A 83 -6.96 -11.52 -0.26
CA ASN A 83 -7.91 -12.63 -0.40
C ASN A 83 -7.32 -14.00 0.00
N HIS A 84 -5.99 -14.10 0.21
CA HIS A 84 -5.30 -15.31 0.61
C HIS A 84 -4.86 -15.31 2.10
N THR A 85 -5.41 -14.41 2.90
CA THR A 85 -5.19 -14.34 4.35
C THR A 85 -6.51 -14.17 5.08
N ASP A 86 -6.59 -14.68 6.31
CA ASP A 86 -7.70 -14.45 7.24
C ASP A 86 -7.38 -13.37 8.29
N ALA A 87 -6.24 -12.69 8.16
CA ALA A 87 -5.81 -11.64 9.07
C ALA A 87 -6.86 -10.52 9.15
N ASN A 88 -7.12 -10.01 10.34
CA ASN A 88 -8.08 -8.94 10.59
C ASN A 88 -7.52 -7.52 10.36
N LEU A 89 -6.18 -7.39 10.33
CA LEU A 89 -5.48 -6.20 9.85
C LEU A 89 -4.84 -6.51 8.50
N LEU A 90 -5.00 -5.60 7.55
CA LEU A 90 -4.47 -5.72 6.19
C LEU A 90 -3.47 -4.60 5.94
N GLY A 91 -2.28 -4.95 5.50
CA GLY A 91 -1.24 -4.00 5.17
C GLY A 91 -0.71 -4.17 3.76
N VAL A 92 -0.03 -3.14 3.27
CA VAL A 92 0.75 -3.18 2.03
C VAL A 92 2.02 -2.36 2.20
N ILE A 93 3.11 -2.82 1.63
CA ILE A 93 4.39 -2.09 1.50
C ILE A 93 5.04 -2.44 0.17
N ASP A 94 5.58 -1.43 -0.54
CA ASP A 94 6.29 -1.64 -1.79
C ASP A 94 7.65 -2.32 -1.56
N ALA A 95 8.10 -3.14 -2.52
CA ALA A 95 9.32 -3.95 -2.39
C ALA A 95 10.63 -3.17 -2.62
N ASP A 96 10.58 -1.90 -3.05
CA ASP A 96 11.74 -1.11 -3.52
C ASP A 96 12.55 -0.42 -2.41
N LEU A 97 12.29 -0.75 -1.13
CA LEU A 97 12.96 -0.20 0.05
C LEU A 97 12.82 1.33 0.25
N GLN A 98 11.96 2.00 -0.51
CA GLN A 98 11.71 3.43 -0.34
C GLN A 98 10.83 3.74 0.88
N HIS A 99 10.00 2.79 1.29
CA HIS A 99 9.20 2.85 2.50
C HIS A 99 9.95 2.22 3.68
N PRO A 100 10.15 2.92 4.80
CA PRO A 100 10.88 2.36 5.95
C PRO A 100 10.01 1.35 6.74
N PRO A 101 10.38 0.06 6.79
CA PRO A 101 9.63 -0.95 7.56
C PRO A 101 9.53 -0.65 9.05
N ALA A 102 10.42 0.19 9.58
CA ALA A 102 10.37 0.65 10.98
C ALA A 102 9.08 1.40 11.36
N LEU A 103 8.27 1.83 10.39
CA LEU A 103 6.96 2.43 10.64
C LEU A 103 5.85 1.40 10.87
N LEU A 104 6.04 0.14 10.49
CA LEU A 104 5.01 -0.88 10.63
C LEU A 104 4.42 -0.96 12.03
N PRO A 105 5.23 -0.98 13.12
CA PRO A 105 4.67 -1.00 14.47
C PRO A 105 3.74 0.18 14.76
N ALA A 106 4.13 1.39 14.38
CA ALA A 106 3.32 2.59 14.61
C ALA A 106 2.00 2.55 13.81
N LEU A 107 2.02 2.08 12.55
CA LEU A 107 0.83 1.92 11.74
C LEU A 107 -0.12 0.87 12.33
N VAL A 108 0.42 -0.27 12.78
CA VAL A 108 -0.39 -1.34 13.41
C VAL A 108 -0.99 -0.85 14.72
N THR A 109 -0.19 -0.24 15.59
CA THR A 109 -0.66 0.31 16.88
C THR A 109 -1.80 1.30 16.67
N ALA A 110 -1.66 2.24 15.75
CA ALA A 110 -2.70 3.22 15.46
C ALA A 110 -4.04 2.55 15.07
N VAL A 111 -3.99 1.47 14.28
CA VAL A 111 -5.20 0.73 13.91
C VAL A 111 -5.76 -0.06 15.11
N GLN A 112 -4.89 -0.65 15.93
CA GLN A 112 -5.30 -1.35 17.15
C GLN A 112 -5.97 -0.41 18.15
N GLU A 113 -5.50 0.84 18.25
CA GLU A 113 -6.05 1.91 19.09
C GLU A 113 -7.37 2.50 18.56
N GLY A 114 -7.91 1.99 17.46
CA GLY A 114 -9.25 2.33 17.00
C GLY A 114 -9.34 3.08 15.68
N GLN A 115 -8.22 3.37 15.01
CA GLN A 115 -8.27 3.89 13.65
C GLN A 115 -8.70 2.80 12.66
N ASP A 116 -9.49 3.18 11.66
CA ASP A 116 -9.87 2.27 10.59
C ASP A 116 -8.70 2.04 9.62
N ILE A 117 -7.88 3.08 9.40
CA ILE A 117 -6.70 3.04 8.54
C ILE A 117 -5.60 3.96 9.07
N ALA A 118 -4.35 3.49 9.03
CA ALA A 118 -3.13 4.24 9.29
C ALA A 118 -2.26 4.27 8.03
N ILE A 119 -1.83 5.44 7.61
CA ILE A 119 -1.17 5.69 6.33
C ILE A 119 0.21 6.29 6.59
N ALA A 120 1.26 5.69 6.03
CA ALA A 120 2.57 6.32 5.98
C ALA A 120 2.52 7.50 4.99
N SER A 121 2.76 8.72 5.49
CA SER A 121 2.57 9.96 4.72
C SER A 121 3.87 10.72 4.54
N ARG A 122 4.15 11.10 3.29
CA ARG A 122 5.29 11.93 2.90
C ARG A 122 5.07 13.41 3.21
N TYR A 123 3.84 13.81 3.46
CA TYR A 123 3.43 15.22 3.53
C TYR A 123 2.97 15.68 4.92
N SER A 124 2.90 14.78 5.90
CA SER A 124 2.34 15.12 7.21
C SER A 124 3.24 16.04 8.05
N THR A 125 4.56 16.07 7.82
CA THR A 125 5.51 16.94 8.54
C THR A 125 5.78 18.29 7.89
N GLY A 126 5.19 18.58 6.74
CA GLY A 126 5.44 19.84 6.00
C GLY A 126 6.80 19.94 5.29
N ASN A 127 7.76 19.10 5.64
CA ASN A 127 9.14 19.15 5.09
C ASN A 127 9.31 18.48 3.72
N GLY A 128 8.24 17.95 3.14
CA GLY A 128 8.22 17.38 1.79
C GLY A 128 9.18 16.19 1.60
N THR A 129 9.57 15.97 0.38
CA THR A 129 10.50 14.90 -0.03
C THR A 129 11.88 15.51 -0.29
N PRO A 130 12.86 15.39 0.63
CA PRO A 130 14.21 15.87 0.40
C PRO A 130 14.79 15.22 -0.88
N GLY A 131 15.44 16.04 -1.72
CA GLY A 131 16.07 15.56 -2.97
C GLY A 131 15.14 15.44 -4.19
N TRP A 132 13.85 15.78 -4.08
CA TRP A 132 12.99 15.86 -5.26
C TRP A 132 13.18 17.18 -6.00
N ASN A 133 13.25 17.07 -7.34
CA ASN A 133 13.19 18.25 -8.22
C ASN A 133 11.88 19.02 -7.96
N PRO A 134 11.90 20.38 -7.88
CA PRO A 134 10.70 21.21 -7.67
C PRO A 134 9.53 20.84 -8.58
N LEU A 135 9.79 20.59 -9.86
CA LEU A 135 8.77 20.19 -10.83
C LEU A 135 8.07 18.86 -10.43
N ARG A 136 8.85 17.86 -10.02
CA ARG A 136 8.31 16.57 -9.54
C ARG A 136 7.46 16.77 -8.29
N ARG A 137 7.86 17.68 -7.40
CA ARG A 137 7.11 18.03 -6.19
C ARG A 137 5.76 18.67 -6.53
N VAL A 138 5.76 19.65 -7.46
CA VAL A 138 4.54 20.32 -7.93
C VAL A 138 3.59 19.33 -8.61
N VAL A 139 4.09 18.48 -9.51
CA VAL A 139 3.27 17.46 -10.17
C VAL A 139 2.66 16.47 -9.17
N SER A 140 3.44 16.05 -8.16
CA SER A 140 2.93 15.15 -7.11
C SER A 140 1.88 15.83 -6.23
N MET A 141 2.07 17.09 -5.88
CA MET A 141 1.09 17.88 -5.11
C MET A 141 -0.19 18.13 -5.92
N ALA A 142 -0.05 18.50 -7.20
CA ALA A 142 -1.20 18.67 -8.10
C ALA A 142 -2.01 17.37 -8.21
N GLY A 143 -1.33 16.21 -8.36
CA GLY A 143 -1.99 14.90 -8.31
C GLY A 143 -2.76 14.66 -7.02
N THR A 144 -2.22 15.05 -5.88
CA THR A 144 -2.92 14.96 -4.59
C THR A 144 -4.14 15.90 -4.53
N TRP A 145 -4.02 17.12 -5.00
CA TRP A 145 -5.13 18.09 -4.99
C TRP A 145 -6.33 17.64 -5.82
N THR A 146 -6.10 16.97 -6.95
CA THR A 146 -7.20 16.41 -7.77
C THR A 146 -8.01 15.33 -7.03
N THR A 147 -7.47 14.75 -5.95
CA THR A 147 -8.18 13.74 -5.14
C THR A 147 -9.06 14.35 -4.05
N LEU A 148 -8.85 15.62 -3.67
CA LEU A 148 -9.57 16.25 -2.55
C LEU A 148 -11.10 16.22 -2.69
N PRO A 149 -11.69 16.49 -3.87
CA PRO A 149 -13.14 16.42 -4.06
C PRO A 149 -13.69 15.00 -3.92
N LEU A 150 -12.84 13.98 -4.11
CA LEU A 150 -13.23 12.57 -4.07
C LEU A 150 -13.18 12.00 -2.66
N GLN A 151 -12.38 12.60 -1.78
CA GLN A 151 -12.26 12.17 -0.40
C GLN A 151 -13.50 12.57 0.40
N LYS A 152 -13.95 11.69 1.30
CA LYS A 152 -15.04 12.02 2.22
C LYS A 152 -14.65 13.21 3.09
N ALA A 153 -15.56 14.17 3.27
CA ALA A 153 -15.29 15.42 4.00
C ALA A 153 -14.71 15.21 5.43
N ARG A 154 -15.08 14.09 6.08
CA ARG A 154 -14.60 13.71 7.40
C ARG A 154 -13.25 13.00 7.44
N ILE A 155 -12.75 12.54 6.25
CA ILE A 155 -11.53 11.72 6.14
C ILE A 155 -10.68 12.33 5.03
N ARG A 156 -10.01 13.44 5.36
CA ARG A 156 -9.07 14.08 4.45
C ARG A 156 -7.65 13.69 4.83
N VAL A 157 -6.98 12.95 3.95
CA VAL A 157 -5.57 12.61 4.07
C VAL A 157 -4.74 13.43 3.10
N ARG A 158 -3.52 13.75 3.49
CA ARG A 158 -2.56 14.55 2.70
C ARG A 158 -1.84 13.69 1.66
N ASP A 159 -1.69 12.38 1.92
CA ASP A 159 -1.03 11.43 1.02
C ASP A 159 -1.94 10.26 0.59
N PRO A 160 -3.03 10.53 -0.16
CA PRO A 160 -3.98 9.50 -0.61
C PRO A 160 -3.41 8.56 -1.67
N LEU A 161 -2.18 8.80 -2.11
CA LEU A 161 -1.49 8.03 -3.14
C LEU A 161 -0.33 7.19 -2.57
N SER A 162 -0.23 7.09 -1.25
CA SER A 162 0.79 6.27 -0.59
C SER A 162 0.59 4.78 -0.91
N GLY A 163 1.70 4.06 -1.14
CA GLY A 163 1.75 2.61 -1.27
C GLY A 163 2.04 1.89 0.05
N PHE A 164 2.01 2.60 1.20
CA PHE A 164 2.33 2.03 2.49
C PHE A 164 1.28 2.43 3.54
N PHE A 165 0.46 1.47 3.95
CA PHE A 165 -0.59 1.67 4.95
C PHE A 165 -1.01 0.35 5.59
N VAL A 166 -1.70 0.45 6.73
CA VAL A 166 -2.35 -0.66 7.44
C VAL A 166 -3.79 -0.26 7.72
N MET A 167 -4.73 -1.19 7.57
CA MET A 167 -6.16 -0.94 7.82
C MET A 167 -6.85 -2.15 8.46
N ARG A 168 -8.02 -1.95 9.06
CA ARG A 168 -8.91 -3.05 9.44
C ARG A 168 -9.52 -3.71 8.20
N ARG A 169 -9.63 -5.02 8.18
CA ARG A 169 -10.32 -5.75 7.10
C ARG A 169 -11.74 -5.23 6.86
N ALA A 170 -12.44 -4.83 7.92
CA ALA A 170 -13.79 -4.27 7.83
C ALA A 170 -13.92 -3.07 6.88
N VAL A 171 -12.81 -2.33 6.64
CA VAL A 171 -12.77 -1.22 5.68
C VAL A 171 -13.14 -1.65 4.27
N ILE A 172 -12.74 -2.85 3.87
CA ILE A 172 -12.99 -3.36 2.51
C ILE A 172 -14.03 -4.49 2.46
N THR A 173 -14.59 -4.89 3.60
CA THR A 173 -15.63 -5.92 3.63
C THR A 173 -16.88 -5.45 2.88
N GLY A 174 -17.32 -6.24 1.89
CA GLY A 174 -18.45 -5.89 1.02
C GLY A 174 -18.14 -4.78 0.00
N VAL A 175 -16.88 -4.32 -0.10
CA VAL A 175 -16.47 -3.31 -1.06
C VAL A 175 -15.86 -3.96 -2.30
N HIS A 176 -16.42 -3.66 -3.48
CA HIS A 176 -15.83 -4.11 -4.73
C HIS A 176 -14.68 -3.18 -5.13
N LEU A 177 -13.45 -3.63 -4.88
CA LEU A 177 -12.23 -2.95 -5.34
C LEU A 177 -11.89 -3.42 -6.76
N GLN A 178 -11.45 -2.49 -7.60
CA GLN A 178 -11.05 -2.82 -8.97
C GLN A 178 -9.56 -3.19 -9.02
N PRO A 179 -9.21 -4.35 -9.59
CA PRO A 179 -7.82 -4.82 -9.63
C PRO A 179 -6.93 -4.03 -10.62
N GLU A 180 -7.51 -3.09 -11.33
CA GLU A 180 -6.83 -2.29 -12.34
C GLU A 180 -6.35 -0.96 -11.73
N GLY A 181 -5.07 -0.68 -11.93
CA GLY A 181 -4.46 0.57 -11.48
C GLY A 181 -3.39 0.38 -10.41
N PHE A 182 -2.79 1.50 -9.98
CA PHE A 182 -1.66 1.53 -9.04
C PHE A 182 -1.91 2.42 -7.82
N LYS A 183 -3.13 3.01 -7.71
CA LYS A 183 -3.49 3.94 -6.62
C LYS A 183 -4.62 3.36 -5.75
N LEU A 184 -4.36 2.16 -5.25
CA LEU A 184 -5.32 1.39 -4.47
C LEU A 184 -5.80 2.12 -3.21
N LEU A 185 -4.91 2.85 -2.51
CA LEU A 185 -5.29 3.62 -1.32
C LEU A 185 -6.38 4.65 -1.64
N LEU A 186 -6.26 5.39 -2.77
CA LEU A 186 -7.28 6.35 -3.16
C LEU A 186 -8.64 5.69 -3.35
N GLU A 187 -8.68 4.54 -4.01
CA GLU A 187 -9.93 3.80 -4.20
C GLU A 187 -10.54 3.37 -2.85
N ILE A 188 -9.71 2.88 -1.92
CA ILE A 188 -10.13 2.52 -0.57
C ILE A 188 -10.68 3.73 0.18
N LEU A 189 -10.02 4.89 0.12
CA LEU A 189 -10.49 6.13 0.77
C LEU A 189 -11.86 6.60 0.23
N VAL A 190 -12.11 6.40 -1.07
CA VAL A 190 -13.38 6.77 -1.71
C VAL A 190 -14.47 5.73 -1.44
N ARG A 191 -14.19 4.45 -1.62
CA ARG A 191 -15.18 3.36 -1.62
C ARG A 191 -15.30 2.65 -0.28
N GLY A 192 -14.22 2.61 0.52
CA GLY A 192 -14.12 1.84 1.76
C GLY A 192 -15.05 2.32 2.87
N ASN A 193 -15.30 1.43 3.83
CA ASN A 193 -16.09 1.72 5.03
C ASN A 193 -15.21 2.37 6.10
N ILE A 194 -14.73 3.60 5.86
CA ILE A 194 -13.79 4.31 6.71
C ILE A 194 -14.54 5.40 7.50
N ARG A 195 -14.28 5.49 8.80
CA ARG A 195 -14.78 6.52 9.71
C ARG A 195 -13.64 7.35 10.28
N SER A 196 -12.45 6.77 10.42
CA SER A 196 -11.26 7.41 10.96
C SER A 196 -10.01 7.02 10.17
N ALA A 197 -9.09 7.99 10.03
CA ALA A 197 -7.81 7.78 9.38
C ALA A 197 -6.74 8.61 10.08
N VAL A 198 -5.53 8.06 10.20
CA VAL A 198 -4.36 8.75 10.72
C VAL A 198 -3.20 8.67 9.75
N GLU A 199 -2.42 9.73 9.67
CA GLU A 199 -1.19 9.76 8.89
C GLU A 199 0.03 9.73 9.80
N VAL A 200 0.91 8.75 9.58
CA VAL A 200 2.19 8.62 10.27
C VAL A 200 3.28 9.19 9.35
N PRO A 201 3.99 10.24 9.77
CA PRO A 201 4.98 10.90 8.93
C PRO A 201 6.22 10.03 8.71
N PHE A 202 6.78 10.09 7.50
CA PHE A 202 8.09 9.50 7.21
C PHE A 202 8.87 10.28 6.16
N HIS A 203 10.19 10.07 6.14
CA HIS A 203 11.05 10.56 5.08
C HIS A 203 11.23 9.48 4.02
N PHE A 204 10.87 9.81 2.79
CA PHE A 204 10.96 8.91 1.65
C PHE A 204 12.43 8.57 1.36
N GLY A 205 12.79 7.30 1.45
CA GLY A 205 14.15 6.82 1.23
C GLY A 205 14.61 6.94 -0.23
N GLN A 206 15.91 6.84 -0.44
CA GLN A 206 16.46 6.67 -1.79
C GLN A 206 16.19 5.22 -2.23
N ARG A 207 15.85 5.04 -3.51
CA ARG A 207 15.69 3.72 -4.10
C ARG A 207 17.05 3.03 -4.19
N PHE A 208 17.16 1.82 -3.66
CA PHE A 208 18.42 1.08 -3.68
C PHE A 208 18.72 0.38 -5.02
N GLY A 209 17.71 0.20 -5.90
CA GLY A 209 17.87 -0.41 -7.21
C GLY A 209 16.62 -0.27 -8.07
N GLY A 210 16.74 -0.63 -9.36
CA GLY A 210 15.63 -0.63 -10.31
C GLY A 210 15.35 0.72 -10.98
N LYS A 211 14.69 0.67 -12.16
CA LYS A 211 14.27 1.86 -12.91
C LYS A 211 12.84 2.26 -12.54
N SER A 212 12.57 3.56 -12.42
CA SER A 212 11.20 4.05 -12.23
C SER A 212 10.31 3.60 -13.40
N LYS A 213 9.23 2.90 -13.10
CA LYS A 213 8.22 2.47 -14.09
C LYS A 213 7.19 3.57 -14.40
N ALA A 214 7.44 4.82 -13.94
CA ALA A 214 6.56 5.96 -14.20
C ALA A 214 6.67 6.39 -15.67
N ASN A 215 5.68 6.01 -16.48
CA ASN A 215 5.52 6.35 -17.90
C ASN A 215 4.29 7.25 -18.09
N LEU A 216 4.17 7.89 -19.25
CA LEU A 216 2.95 8.60 -19.69
C LEU A 216 1.67 7.74 -19.52
N ARG A 217 1.78 6.43 -19.71
CA ARG A 217 0.69 5.46 -19.49
C ARG A 217 0.18 5.50 -18.05
N VAL A 218 1.07 5.60 -17.07
CA VAL A 218 0.74 5.76 -15.63
C VAL A 218 -0.07 7.03 -15.38
N GLY A 219 0.22 8.12 -16.10
CA GLY A 219 -0.56 9.36 -16.05
C GLY A 219 -1.98 9.20 -16.62
N LEU A 220 -2.11 8.52 -17.74
CA LEU A 220 -3.41 8.22 -18.36
C LEU A 220 -4.26 7.31 -17.47
N ASP A 221 -3.67 6.24 -16.92
CA ASP A 221 -4.35 5.33 -16.00
C ASP A 221 -4.86 6.07 -14.75
N TYR A 222 -4.09 7.07 -14.28
CA TYR A 222 -4.51 7.93 -13.16
C TYR A 222 -5.73 8.79 -13.52
N LEU A 223 -5.78 9.42 -14.70
CA LEU A 223 -6.94 10.20 -15.15
C LEU A 223 -8.19 9.32 -15.32
N VAL A 224 -8.03 8.12 -15.85
CA VAL A 224 -9.13 7.14 -15.96
C VAL A 224 -9.65 6.77 -14.57
N LEU A 225 -8.75 6.51 -13.61
CA LEU A 225 -9.13 6.23 -12.22
C LEU A 225 -9.93 7.39 -11.61
N LEU A 226 -9.46 8.63 -11.75
CA LEU A 226 -10.17 9.81 -11.24
C LEU A 226 -11.58 9.92 -11.85
N GLY A 227 -11.74 9.71 -13.16
CA GLY A 227 -13.04 9.74 -13.83
C GLY A 227 -14.00 8.65 -13.33
N ARG A 228 -13.49 7.44 -13.08
CA ARG A 228 -14.28 6.32 -12.50
C ARG A 228 -14.71 6.60 -11.06
N LEU A 229 -13.81 7.14 -10.24
CA LEU A 229 -14.11 7.46 -8.85
C LEU A 229 -15.08 8.65 -8.72
N SER A 230 -14.99 9.64 -9.59
CA SER A 230 -15.95 10.77 -9.64
C SER A 230 -17.39 10.28 -9.88
N LYS A 231 -17.58 9.35 -10.81
CA LYS A 231 -18.91 8.74 -11.06
C LYS A 231 -19.41 7.99 -9.82
N SER A 232 -18.54 7.26 -9.13
CA SER A 232 -18.90 6.52 -7.91
C SER A 232 -19.22 7.42 -6.71
N ALA A 233 -18.59 8.60 -6.61
CA ALA A 233 -18.87 9.57 -5.55
C ALA A 233 -20.23 10.25 -5.75
N ILE A 234 -20.60 10.60 -7.00
CA ILE A 234 -21.87 11.23 -7.35
C ILE A 234 -23.05 10.30 -7.06
N THR A 235 -22.95 9.02 -7.40
CA THR A 235 -24.03 8.04 -7.15
C THR A 235 -24.31 7.81 -5.68
N ARG A 236 -23.32 8.00 -4.78
CA ARG A 236 -23.51 7.90 -3.33
C ARG A 236 -24.11 9.15 -2.70
N SER A 237 -23.85 10.32 -3.25
CA SER A 237 -24.42 11.59 -2.75
C SER A 237 -25.90 11.75 -3.07
N GLY A 238 -26.41 11.00 -4.06
CA GLY A 238 -27.84 11.00 -4.43
C GLY A 238 -28.69 9.94 -3.69
N ALA A 239 -28.08 9.12 -2.84
CA ALA A 239 -28.75 8.05 -2.09
C ALA A 239 -28.79 8.29 -0.57
N ALA A 240 -28.36 9.46 -0.12
CA ALA A 240 -28.40 9.96 1.27
C ALA A 240 -29.34 11.17 1.35
#